data_365da34225f2731229c649f21fe60b39
#
_entry.id   365da34225f2731229c649f21fe60b39
#
_cell.length_a   1.000
_cell.length_b   1.000
_cell.length_c   1.000
_cell.angle_alpha   90.00
_cell.angle_beta   90.00
_cell.angle_gamma   90.00
#
_symmetry.space_group_name_H-M   'P 1'
#
loop_
_entity.id
_entity.type
_entity.pdbx_description
1 polymer ?
#
loop_
_entity_poly.entity_id
_entity_poly.type
_entity_poly.pdbx_seq_one_letter_code
_entity_poly.pdbx_strand_id
1 'polypeptide(L)'
;MAASSAEQKPPPHSGSSRLAWVLLDWGASSFSTIQITLMVAYVERVVFANDPWDVPGGVVWAWTLGIAMLTSALIAPLAAGWADRYARHRTALAASVFTGSLACLGLGLVPPSSPLLVTIMIVLSAVGFDLAAIFTAALLPAIADGADADRLSARGFAAGYAGGALALVAAAALVGRSDALGIDKTWALRISFAGIGVWWLAFSLPAVMGGIPPLPAAAGGTGGSVRELVRFAGSLTGADRGAGRLWLLGRFLLGGMLVLGAVQTMIGQVSSVAIGEFDLEAADLINLVLLVQAVALPGALAIGWISIHRSRRLALPLCMIGWS
;
A
#
# COMPACT_ATOMS: atom_id res chain seq x y z
N MET A 1 1.53 36.27 39.82
CA MET A 1 2.61 35.34 39.39
C MET A 1 1.96 34.24 38.57
N ALA A 2 1.96 34.37 37.26
CA ALA A 2 1.44 33.31 36.34
C ALA A 2 2.67 32.46 35.97
N ALA A 3 2.64 31.21 36.42
CA ALA A 3 3.66 30.23 36.02
C ALA A 3 3.41 29.88 34.54
N SER A 4 4.35 30.27 33.68
CA SER A 4 4.46 29.84 32.33
C SER A 4 4.59 28.30 32.33
N SER A 5 3.56 27.59 31.91
CA SER A 5 3.66 26.19 31.56
C SER A 5 4.58 26.08 30.35
N ALA A 6 5.87 25.85 30.60
CA ALA A 6 6.81 25.48 29.57
C ALA A 6 6.27 24.23 28.86
N GLU A 7 5.86 24.42 27.63
CA GLU A 7 5.46 23.35 26.70
C GLU A 7 6.66 22.41 26.56
N GLN A 8 6.63 21.30 27.30
CA GLN A 8 7.67 20.28 27.26
C GLN A 8 7.70 19.72 25.84
N LYS A 9 8.70 20.18 25.06
CA LYS A 9 9.00 19.60 23.75
C LYS A 9 9.15 18.09 23.92
N PRO A 10 8.36 17.27 23.22
CA PRO A 10 8.46 15.82 23.35
C PRO A 10 9.93 15.38 23.10
N PRO A 11 10.41 14.32 23.77
CA PRO A 11 11.77 13.84 23.60
C PRO A 11 12.02 13.52 22.12
N PRO A 12 13.24 13.74 21.60
CA PRO A 12 13.56 13.48 20.22
C PRO A 12 13.25 12.02 19.88
N HIS A 13 12.38 11.83 18.91
CA HIS A 13 11.96 10.50 18.46
C HIS A 13 13.20 9.66 18.10
N SER A 14 13.30 8.44 18.61
CA SER A 14 14.49 7.61 18.43
C SER A 14 14.73 7.27 16.97
N GLY A 15 15.99 7.23 16.54
CA GLY A 15 16.37 6.84 15.19
C GLY A 15 15.87 5.44 14.83
N SER A 16 15.72 4.55 15.81
CA SER A 16 15.16 3.21 15.65
C SER A 16 13.69 3.20 15.24
N SER A 17 12.86 4.10 15.78
CA SER A 17 11.44 4.22 15.40
C SER A 17 11.28 4.71 13.96
N ARG A 18 12.12 5.66 13.54
CA ARG A 18 12.14 6.15 12.16
C ARG A 18 12.58 5.07 11.19
N LEU A 19 13.58 4.29 11.55
CA LEU A 19 14.03 3.15 10.75
C LEU A 19 12.94 2.07 10.65
N ALA A 20 12.30 1.73 11.77
CA ALA A 20 11.20 0.75 11.78
C ALA A 20 10.05 1.17 10.86
N TRP A 21 9.74 2.47 10.81
CA TRP A 21 8.71 3.01 9.91
C TRP A 21 9.13 2.95 8.43
N VAL A 22 10.37 3.28 8.10
CA VAL A 22 10.91 3.17 6.72
C VAL A 22 10.93 1.71 6.26
N LEU A 23 11.24 0.77 7.16
CA LEU A 23 11.25 -0.67 6.86
C LEU A 23 9.86 -1.23 6.57
N LEU A 24 8.78 -0.62 7.07
CA LEU A 24 7.41 -0.99 6.68
C LEU A 24 7.20 -0.77 5.18
N ASP A 25 7.61 0.38 4.67
CA ASP A 25 7.45 0.72 3.26
C ASP A 25 8.38 -0.11 2.37
N TRP A 26 9.65 -0.30 2.79
CA TRP A 26 10.59 -1.22 2.16
C TRP A 26 10.01 -2.65 2.02
N GLY A 27 9.39 -3.18 3.07
CA GLY A 27 8.79 -4.52 3.07
C GLY A 27 7.53 -4.60 2.20
N ALA A 28 6.58 -3.68 2.42
CA ALA A 28 5.29 -3.70 1.75
C ALA A 28 5.38 -3.40 0.24
N SER A 29 6.31 -2.54 -0.18
CA SER A 29 6.50 -2.21 -1.61
C SER A 29 7.00 -3.38 -2.45
N SER A 30 7.63 -4.40 -1.82
CA SER A 30 7.96 -5.64 -2.52
C SER A 30 6.70 -6.35 -3.02
N PHE A 31 5.65 -6.40 -2.19
CA PHE A 31 4.36 -6.99 -2.58
C PHE A 31 3.70 -6.19 -3.70
N SER A 32 3.55 -4.86 -3.56
CA SER A 32 2.86 -4.05 -4.57
C SER A 32 3.57 -4.11 -5.94
N THR A 33 4.89 -4.16 -5.95
CA THR A 33 5.69 -4.27 -7.19
C THR A 33 5.46 -5.63 -7.87
N ILE A 34 5.48 -6.73 -7.11
CA ILE A 34 5.23 -8.07 -7.65
C ILE A 34 3.75 -8.25 -8.05
N GLN A 35 2.82 -7.62 -7.33
CA GLN A 35 1.40 -7.65 -7.66
C GLN A 35 1.14 -7.12 -9.06
N ILE A 36 1.68 -5.96 -9.40
CA ILE A 36 1.48 -5.33 -10.70
C ILE A 36 2.36 -5.90 -11.83
N THR A 37 3.19 -6.90 -11.56
CA THR A 37 4.09 -7.53 -12.53
C THR A 37 3.83 -9.03 -12.64
N LEU A 38 4.54 -9.81 -11.82
CA LEU A 38 4.53 -11.27 -11.91
C LEU A 38 3.20 -11.88 -11.50
N MET A 39 2.47 -11.26 -10.55
CA MET A 39 1.22 -11.82 -10.05
C MET A 39 0.09 -11.70 -11.09
N VAL A 40 -0.01 -10.55 -11.79
CA VAL A 40 -0.96 -10.38 -12.90
C VAL A 40 -0.65 -11.36 -14.02
N ALA A 41 0.63 -11.47 -14.44
CA ALA A 41 1.03 -12.43 -15.47
C ALA A 41 0.77 -13.88 -15.05
N TYR A 42 0.96 -14.23 -13.77
CA TYR A 42 0.64 -15.54 -13.21
C TYR A 42 -0.87 -15.85 -13.28
N VAL A 43 -1.71 -14.89 -12.92
CA VAL A 43 -3.16 -15.04 -13.01
C VAL A 43 -3.58 -15.24 -14.46
N GLU A 44 -3.17 -14.36 -15.37
CA GLU A 44 -3.65 -14.38 -16.76
C GLU A 44 -3.09 -15.54 -17.58
N ARG A 45 -1.78 -15.82 -17.45
CA ARG A 45 -1.09 -16.76 -18.34
C ARG A 45 -0.87 -18.15 -17.74
N VAL A 46 -1.12 -18.36 -16.44
CA VAL A 46 -0.93 -19.66 -15.79
C VAL A 46 -2.24 -20.17 -15.19
N VAL A 47 -2.88 -19.40 -14.30
CA VAL A 47 -4.07 -19.85 -13.57
C VAL A 47 -5.31 -19.85 -14.46
N PHE A 48 -5.48 -18.81 -15.29
CA PHE A 48 -6.63 -18.62 -16.17
C PHE A 48 -6.26 -18.76 -17.66
N ALA A 49 -5.13 -19.39 -17.99
CA ALA A 49 -4.70 -19.61 -19.36
C ALA A 49 -5.70 -20.40 -20.24
N ASN A 50 -6.57 -21.22 -19.62
CA ASN A 50 -7.61 -22.02 -20.29
C ASN A 50 -9.02 -21.60 -19.84
N ASP A 51 -9.19 -20.37 -19.39
CA ASP A 51 -10.47 -19.77 -18.98
C ASP A 51 -11.35 -20.69 -18.10
N PRO A 52 -10.84 -21.21 -16.95
CA PRO A 52 -11.54 -22.22 -16.16
C PRO A 52 -12.92 -21.77 -15.64
N TRP A 53 -13.23 -20.48 -15.74
CA TRP A 53 -14.53 -19.89 -15.39
C TRP A 53 -15.27 -19.32 -16.61
N ASP A 54 -14.87 -19.68 -17.82
CA ASP A 54 -15.37 -19.11 -19.08
C ASP A 54 -15.21 -17.56 -19.12
N VAL A 55 -14.18 -17.05 -18.43
CA VAL A 55 -13.89 -15.62 -18.30
C VAL A 55 -12.40 -15.40 -18.52
N PRO A 56 -11.99 -14.43 -19.37
CA PRO A 56 -10.59 -14.09 -19.60
C PRO A 56 -9.84 -13.72 -18.31
N GLY A 57 -8.59 -14.14 -18.18
CA GLY A 57 -7.76 -13.90 -16.99
C GLY A 57 -7.64 -12.44 -16.60
N GLY A 58 -7.57 -11.50 -17.57
CA GLY A 58 -7.54 -10.05 -17.31
C GLY A 58 -8.83 -9.53 -16.67
N VAL A 59 -10.00 -10.09 -17.01
CA VAL A 59 -11.27 -9.73 -16.35
C VAL A 59 -11.29 -10.26 -14.93
N VAL A 60 -10.79 -11.48 -14.69
CA VAL A 60 -10.67 -12.03 -13.33
C VAL A 60 -9.69 -11.20 -12.49
N TRP A 61 -8.59 -10.76 -13.08
CA TRP A 61 -7.67 -9.84 -12.42
C TRP A 61 -8.35 -8.53 -11.99
N ALA A 62 -9.11 -7.90 -12.90
CA ALA A 62 -9.86 -6.69 -12.60
C ALA A 62 -10.89 -6.89 -11.47
N TRP A 63 -11.62 -8.00 -11.47
CA TRP A 63 -12.55 -8.35 -10.40
C TRP A 63 -11.83 -8.59 -9.07
N THR A 64 -10.68 -9.29 -9.11
CA THR A 64 -9.87 -9.58 -7.92
C THR A 64 -9.42 -8.29 -7.22
N LEU A 65 -8.88 -7.34 -7.99
CA LEU A 65 -8.49 -6.03 -7.45
C LEU A 65 -9.70 -5.20 -7.01
N GLY A 66 -10.79 -5.20 -7.78
CA GLY A 66 -12.03 -4.49 -7.44
C GLY A 66 -12.63 -4.99 -6.12
N ILE A 67 -12.68 -6.31 -5.92
CA ILE A 67 -13.13 -6.94 -4.66
C ILE A 67 -12.20 -6.56 -3.50
N ALA A 68 -10.88 -6.59 -3.70
CA ALA A 68 -9.92 -6.21 -2.67
C ALA A 68 -10.09 -4.74 -2.27
N MET A 69 -10.15 -3.82 -3.23
CA MET A 69 -10.35 -2.38 -2.99
C MET A 69 -11.69 -2.10 -2.28
N LEU A 70 -12.78 -2.74 -2.70
CA LEU A 70 -14.09 -2.61 -2.06
C LEU A 70 -14.05 -3.13 -0.62
N THR A 71 -13.44 -4.28 -0.41
CA THR A 71 -13.29 -4.89 0.92
C THR A 71 -12.46 -3.97 1.83
N SER A 72 -11.34 -3.44 1.33
CA SER A 72 -10.50 -2.48 2.05
C SER A 72 -11.29 -1.20 2.38
N ALA A 73 -12.05 -0.66 1.43
CA ALA A 73 -12.86 0.54 1.62
C ALA A 73 -13.95 0.37 2.70
N LEU A 74 -14.53 -0.82 2.82
CA LEU A 74 -15.53 -1.15 3.84
C LEU A 74 -14.90 -1.39 5.22
N ILE A 75 -13.77 -2.08 5.27
CA ILE A 75 -13.10 -2.45 6.53
C ILE A 75 -12.32 -1.27 7.12
N ALA A 76 -11.65 -0.46 6.30
CA ALA A 76 -10.72 0.58 6.75
C ALA A 76 -11.35 1.58 7.75
N PRO A 77 -12.54 2.16 7.52
CA PRO A 77 -13.13 3.10 8.47
C PRO A 77 -13.47 2.44 9.82
N LEU A 78 -13.90 1.18 9.79
CA LEU A 78 -14.25 0.43 11.01
C LEU A 78 -13.00 0.08 11.81
N ALA A 79 -11.96 -0.40 11.12
CA ALA A 79 -10.68 -0.74 11.73
C ALA A 79 -9.96 0.50 12.28
N ALA A 80 -9.97 1.62 11.53
CA ALA A 80 -9.40 2.89 11.98
C ALA A 80 -10.12 3.42 13.21
N GLY A 81 -11.45 3.47 13.19
CA GLY A 81 -12.23 3.92 14.34
C GLY A 81 -12.07 3.04 15.59
N TRP A 82 -11.91 1.72 15.41
CA TRP A 82 -11.55 0.83 16.50
C TRP A 82 -10.14 1.13 17.03
N ALA A 83 -9.18 1.33 16.14
CA ALA A 83 -7.80 1.65 16.50
C ALA A 83 -7.69 2.99 17.25
N ASP A 84 -8.41 4.03 16.78
CA ASP A 84 -8.48 5.35 17.42
C ASP A 84 -9.09 5.27 18.83
N ARG A 85 -10.20 4.55 18.96
CA ARG A 85 -10.92 4.43 20.24
C ARG A 85 -10.09 3.73 21.31
N TYR A 86 -9.36 2.70 20.95
CA TYR A 86 -8.64 1.84 21.90
C TYR A 86 -7.12 2.05 21.89
N ALA A 87 -6.60 3.06 21.20
CA ALA A 87 -5.15 3.31 21.01
C ALA A 87 -4.41 2.07 20.44
N ARG A 88 -5.05 1.35 19.50
CA ARG A 88 -4.56 0.05 19.00
C ARG A 88 -4.08 0.08 17.55
N HIS A 89 -3.56 1.21 17.08
CA HIS A 89 -3.05 1.36 15.70
C HIS A 89 -1.98 0.32 15.35
N ARG A 90 -1.07 0.01 16.29
CA ARG A 90 -0.04 -1.04 16.08
C ARG A 90 -0.64 -2.44 15.97
N THR A 91 -1.67 -2.75 16.75
CA THR A 91 -2.37 -4.04 16.65
C THR A 91 -3.08 -4.16 15.31
N ALA A 92 -3.71 -3.08 14.85
CA ALA A 92 -4.35 -3.04 13.52
C ALA A 92 -3.31 -3.18 12.39
N LEU A 93 -2.18 -2.46 12.48
CA LEU A 93 -1.05 -2.63 11.57
C LEU A 93 -0.54 -4.08 11.57
N ALA A 94 -0.33 -4.66 12.75
CA ALA A 94 0.10 -6.05 12.88
C ALA A 94 -0.85 -7.02 12.19
N ALA A 95 -2.16 -6.91 12.48
CA ALA A 95 -3.17 -7.75 11.86
C ALA A 95 -3.15 -7.63 10.33
N SER A 96 -3.04 -6.40 9.80
CA SER A 96 -2.98 -6.13 8.36
C SER A 96 -1.73 -6.74 7.72
N VAL A 97 -0.55 -6.54 8.32
CA VAL A 97 0.71 -7.11 7.84
C VAL A 97 0.67 -8.64 7.87
N PHE A 98 0.24 -9.24 8.98
CA PHE A 98 0.14 -10.71 9.08
C PHE A 98 -0.85 -11.27 8.06
N THR A 99 -2.04 -10.68 7.92
CA THR A 99 -3.02 -11.12 6.92
C THR A 99 -2.43 -11.06 5.51
N GLY A 100 -1.86 -9.93 5.12
CA GLY A 100 -1.33 -9.74 3.77
C GLY A 100 -0.12 -10.62 3.48
N SER A 101 0.86 -10.64 4.37
CA SER A 101 2.11 -11.39 4.17
C SER A 101 1.91 -12.90 4.21
N LEU A 102 1.07 -13.41 5.12
CA LEU A 102 0.76 -14.84 5.19
C LEU A 102 -0.09 -15.30 4.01
N ALA A 103 -1.01 -14.47 3.51
CA ALA A 103 -1.74 -14.78 2.29
C ALA A 103 -0.82 -14.80 1.05
N CYS A 104 0.13 -13.86 0.96
CA CYS A 104 1.15 -13.85 -0.09
C CYS A 104 2.07 -15.09 -0.01
N LEU A 105 2.48 -15.48 1.19
CA LEU A 105 3.22 -16.73 1.43
C LEU A 105 2.37 -17.94 1.02
N GLY A 106 1.09 -17.96 1.42
CA GLY A 106 0.13 -19.01 1.08
C GLY A 106 -0.08 -19.16 -0.43
N LEU A 107 -0.06 -18.04 -1.18
CA LEU A 107 -0.13 -18.05 -2.65
C LEU A 107 0.99 -18.89 -3.26
N GLY A 108 2.19 -18.87 -2.69
CA GLY A 108 3.29 -19.74 -3.10
C GLY A 108 3.04 -21.23 -2.87
N LEU A 109 2.15 -21.60 -1.94
CA LEU A 109 1.81 -22.99 -1.62
C LEU A 109 0.62 -23.51 -2.40
N VAL A 110 -0.28 -22.62 -2.83
CA VAL A 110 -1.50 -22.97 -3.58
C VAL A 110 -1.17 -23.36 -5.03
N PRO A 111 -1.63 -24.53 -5.53
CA PRO A 111 -1.41 -24.91 -6.92
C PRO A 111 -2.26 -24.06 -7.88
N PRO A 112 -1.78 -23.82 -9.13
CA PRO A 112 -2.52 -23.05 -10.13
C PRO A 112 -3.84 -23.72 -10.56
N SER A 113 -3.96 -25.00 -10.35
CA SER A 113 -5.20 -25.77 -10.57
C SER A 113 -6.34 -25.45 -9.59
N SER A 114 -6.11 -24.55 -8.63
CA SER A 114 -7.11 -24.08 -7.67
C SER A 114 -7.37 -22.57 -7.84
N PRO A 115 -8.01 -22.13 -8.95
CA PRO A 115 -8.13 -20.71 -9.31
C PRO A 115 -8.86 -19.88 -8.24
N LEU A 116 -9.90 -20.44 -7.61
CA LEU A 116 -10.61 -19.75 -6.54
C LEU A 116 -9.71 -19.47 -5.34
N LEU A 117 -8.90 -20.45 -4.92
CA LEU A 117 -8.02 -20.27 -3.77
C LEU A 117 -6.88 -19.29 -4.08
N VAL A 118 -6.33 -19.31 -5.29
CA VAL A 118 -5.37 -18.32 -5.78
C VAL A 118 -5.98 -16.91 -5.69
N THR A 119 -7.19 -16.72 -6.22
CA THR A 119 -7.91 -15.43 -6.19
C THR A 119 -8.13 -14.95 -4.74
N ILE A 120 -8.57 -15.83 -3.83
CA ILE A 120 -8.76 -15.51 -2.42
C ILE A 120 -7.44 -15.06 -1.77
N MET A 121 -6.34 -15.78 -2.02
CA MET A 121 -5.03 -15.40 -1.47
C MET A 121 -4.57 -14.02 -1.99
N ILE A 122 -4.81 -13.69 -3.26
CA ILE A 122 -4.50 -12.38 -3.83
C ILE A 122 -5.36 -11.29 -3.19
N VAL A 123 -6.68 -11.51 -3.05
CA VAL A 123 -7.58 -10.56 -2.38
C VAL A 123 -7.13 -10.30 -0.94
N LEU A 124 -6.84 -11.33 -0.16
CA LEU A 124 -6.38 -11.20 1.22
C LEU A 124 -5.03 -10.46 1.31
N SER A 125 -4.12 -10.75 0.38
CA SER A 125 -2.83 -10.05 0.32
C SER A 125 -3.01 -8.55 0.01
N ALA A 126 -3.86 -8.21 -0.95
CA ALA A 126 -4.14 -6.83 -1.35
C ALA A 126 -4.88 -6.07 -0.23
N VAL A 127 -5.90 -6.67 0.40
CA VAL A 127 -6.59 -6.07 1.56
C VAL A 127 -5.62 -5.82 2.71
N GLY A 128 -4.76 -6.80 3.02
CA GLY A 128 -3.73 -6.65 4.04
C GLY A 128 -2.76 -5.50 3.72
N PHE A 129 -2.36 -5.36 2.46
CA PHE A 129 -1.49 -4.28 1.98
C PHE A 129 -2.16 -2.90 2.13
N ASP A 130 -3.39 -2.74 1.64
CA ASP A 130 -4.14 -1.49 1.73
C ASP A 130 -4.32 -1.03 3.17
N LEU A 131 -4.75 -1.95 4.05
CA LEU A 131 -4.93 -1.63 5.48
C LEU A 131 -3.60 -1.34 6.17
N ALA A 132 -2.52 -2.07 5.85
CA ALA A 132 -1.19 -1.78 6.39
C ALA A 132 -0.71 -0.40 5.99
N ALA A 133 -0.94 0.04 4.74
CA ALA A 133 -0.59 1.38 4.26
C ALA A 133 -1.32 2.48 5.05
N ILE A 134 -2.62 2.29 5.33
CA ILE A 134 -3.42 3.22 6.14
C ILE A 134 -2.85 3.36 7.55
N PHE A 135 -2.55 2.25 8.24
CA PHE A 135 -2.01 2.30 9.59
C PHE A 135 -0.56 2.76 9.65
N THR A 136 0.25 2.49 8.61
CA THR A 136 1.59 3.05 8.46
C THR A 136 1.54 4.58 8.37
N ALA A 137 0.64 5.13 7.56
CA ALA A 137 0.44 6.57 7.45
C ALA A 137 -0.10 7.18 8.76
N ALA A 138 -1.04 6.51 9.43
CA ALA A 138 -1.60 6.95 10.71
C ALA A 138 -0.55 7.03 11.83
N LEU A 139 0.48 6.18 11.81
CA LEU A 139 1.54 6.15 12.81
C LEU A 139 2.65 7.20 12.58
N LEU A 140 2.70 7.86 11.42
CA LEU A 140 3.73 8.85 11.11
C LEU A 140 3.78 10.02 12.12
N PRO A 141 2.64 10.60 12.57
CA PRO A 141 2.67 11.68 13.57
C PRO A 141 3.23 11.26 14.94
N ALA A 142 3.29 9.96 15.24
CA ALA A 142 3.90 9.46 16.49
C ALA A 142 5.43 9.55 16.49
N ILE A 143 6.07 9.81 15.35
CA ILE A 143 7.54 9.73 15.18
C ILE A 143 8.14 10.92 14.45
N ALA A 144 7.35 11.78 13.83
CA ALA A 144 7.82 12.95 13.11
C ALA A 144 6.73 14.00 12.95
N ASP A 145 7.11 15.27 12.97
CA ASP A 145 6.24 16.43 12.82
C ASP A 145 6.72 17.36 11.71
N GLY A 146 5.78 18.10 11.10
CA GLY A 146 6.07 19.18 10.18
C GLY A 146 7.00 18.76 9.03
N ALA A 147 8.12 19.47 8.86
CA ALA A 147 9.10 19.19 7.81
C ALA A 147 9.85 17.87 8.01
N ASP A 148 9.95 17.38 9.25
CA ASP A 148 10.57 16.08 9.54
C ASP A 148 9.66 14.93 9.09
N ALA A 149 8.34 15.07 9.21
CA ALA A 149 7.39 14.12 8.67
C ALA A 149 7.47 14.05 7.14
N ASP A 150 7.59 15.20 6.46
CA ASP A 150 7.77 15.25 5.01
C ASP A 150 9.05 14.53 4.57
N ARG A 151 10.18 14.78 5.30
CA ARG A 151 11.47 14.10 5.02
C ARG A 151 11.39 12.60 5.25
N LEU A 152 10.76 12.19 6.35
CA LEU A 152 10.62 10.77 6.69
C LEU A 152 9.74 10.06 5.67
N SER A 153 8.61 10.66 5.27
CA SER A 153 7.73 10.14 4.24
C SER A 153 8.45 9.98 2.90
N ALA A 154 9.18 11.00 2.44
CA ALA A 154 9.96 10.92 1.20
C ALA A 154 11.02 9.81 1.25
N ARG A 155 11.69 9.61 2.40
CA ARG A 155 12.65 8.52 2.60
C ARG A 155 11.97 7.15 2.61
N GLY A 156 10.78 7.04 3.20
CA GLY A 156 9.97 5.82 3.18
C GLY A 156 9.64 5.42 1.74
N PHE A 157 9.06 6.32 0.96
CA PHE A 157 8.74 6.04 -0.45
C PHE A 157 9.99 5.68 -1.28
N ALA A 158 11.10 6.41 -1.10
CA ALA A 158 12.35 6.07 -1.80
C ALA A 158 12.87 4.68 -1.41
N ALA A 159 12.81 4.34 -0.11
CA ALA A 159 13.17 3.00 0.36
C ALA A 159 12.20 1.94 -0.20
N GLY A 160 10.90 2.23 -0.25
CA GLY A 160 9.88 1.37 -0.86
C GLY A 160 10.20 1.06 -2.32
N TYR A 161 10.48 2.07 -3.13
CA TYR A 161 10.88 1.86 -4.54
C TYR A 161 12.14 1.02 -4.66
N ALA A 162 13.16 1.25 -3.82
CA ALA A 162 14.38 0.44 -3.83
C ALA A 162 14.12 -1.01 -3.39
N GLY A 163 13.30 -1.21 -2.35
CA GLY A 163 12.90 -2.53 -1.85
C GLY A 163 12.09 -3.31 -2.89
N GLY A 164 11.12 -2.65 -3.53
CA GLY A 164 10.32 -3.22 -4.61
C GLY A 164 11.16 -3.61 -5.83
N ALA A 165 12.07 -2.73 -6.25
CA ALA A 165 12.98 -3.02 -7.36
C ALA A 165 13.90 -4.22 -7.05
N LEU A 166 14.49 -4.26 -5.85
CA LEU A 166 15.36 -5.38 -5.44
C LEU A 166 14.59 -6.71 -5.39
N ALA A 167 13.39 -6.69 -4.84
CA ALA A 167 12.51 -7.85 -4.77
C ALA A 167 12.12 -8.35 -6.17
N LEU A 168 11.80 -7.41 -7.09
CA LEU A 168 11.47 -7.76 -8.48
C LEU A 168 12.67 -8.34 -9.21
N VAL A 169 13.87 -7.77 -9.05
CA VAL A 169 15.11 -8.32 -9.63
C VAL A 169 15.39 -9.72 -9.10
N ALA A 170 15.22 -9.94 -7.79
CA ALA A 170 15.42 -11.26 -7.20
C ALA A 170 14.44 -12.31 -7.75
N ALA A 171 13.14 -11.95 -7.84
CA ALA A 171 12.11 -12.80 -8.40
C ALA A 171 12.34 -13.07 -9.90
N ALA A 172 12.69 -12.04 -10.67
CA ALA A 172 13.03 -12.16 -12.09
C ALA A 172 14.26 -13.07 -12.33
N ALA A 173 15.29 -12.92 -11.49
CA ALA A 173 16.47 -13.77 -11.55
C ALA A 173 16.16 -15.24 -11.24
N LEU A 174 15.25 -15.50 -10.29
CA LEU A 174 14.81 -16.86 -9.96
C LEU A 174 14.01 -17.48 -11.13
N VAL A 175 13.04 -16.73 -11.67
CA VAL A 175 12.22 -17.19 -12.80
C VAL A 175 13.09 -17.37 -14.07
N GLY A 176 13.99 -16.44 -14.34
CA GLY A 176 14.88 -16.51 -15.52
C GLY A 176 15.94 -17.61 -15.46
N ARG A 177 16.24 -18.13 -14.25
CA ARG A 177 17.18 -19.24 -14.05
C ARG A 177 16.50 -20.56 -13.67
N SER A 178 15.18 -20.62 -13.76
CA SER A 178 14.39 -21.80 -13.36
C SER A 178 14.88 -23.08 -14.02
N ASP A 179 15.15 -23.05 -15.34
CA ASP A 179 15.64 -24.21 -16.09
C ASP A 179 17.01 -24.68 -15.57
N ALA A 180 17.93 -23.74 -15.29
CA ALA A 180 19.24 -24.05 -14.72
C ALA A 180 19.17 -24.62 -13.29
N LEU A 181 18.11 -24.29 -12.56
CA LEU A 181 17.84 -24.79 -11.20
C LEU A 181 17.05 -26.11 -11.22
N GLY A 182 16.64 -26.59 -12.39
CA GLY A 182 15.84 -27.83 -12.54
C GLY A 182 14.42 -27.70 -12.01
N ILE A 183 13.86 -26.47 -11.96
CA ILE A 183 12.47 -26.20 -11.56
C ILE A 183 11.71 -25.56 -12.70
N ASP A 184 10.41 -25.84 -12.80
CA ASP A 184 9.58 -25.17 -13.81
C ASP A 184 9.31 -23.70 -13.45
N LYS A 185 8.96 -22.88 -14.46
CA LYS A 185 8.68 -21.44 -14.27
C LYS A 185 7.54 -21.16 -13.29
N THR A 186 6.53 -22.03 -13.24
CA THR A 186 5.38 -21.90 -12.32
C THR A 186 5.85 -22.08 -10.88
N TRP A 187 6.71 -23.05 -10.62
CA TRP A 187 7.32 -23.20 -9.30
C TRP A 187 8.20 -22.02 -8.92
N ALA A 188 9.01 -21.50 -9.84
CA ALA A 188 9.83 -20.32 -9.60
C ALA A 188 8.98 -19.09 -9.24
N LEU A 189 7.85 -18.87 -9.92
CA LEU A 189 6.89 -17.82 -9.58
C LEU A 189 6.30 -18.03 -8.17
N ARG A 190 5.87 -19.24 -7.85
CA ARG A 190 5.30 -19.57 -6.54
C ARG A 190 6.31 -19.39 -5.40
N ILE A 191 7.56 -19.79 -5.59
CA ILE A 191 8.65 -19.55 -4.64
C ILE A 191 8.88 -18.04 -4.48
N SER A 192 8.80 -17.26 -5.57
CA SER A 192 8.92 -15.81 -5.52
C SER A 192 7.79 -15.20 -4.65
N PHE A 193 6.54 -15.62 -4.82
CA PHE A 193 5.42 -15.12 -4.00
C PHE A 193 5.59 -15.48 -2.52
N ALA A 194 5.99 -16.71 -2.21
CA ALA A 194 6.30 -17.11 -0.84
C ALA A 194 7.45 -16.27 -0.24
N GLY A 195 8.52 -16.07 -1.01
CA GLY A 195 9.66 -15.23 -0.65
C GLY A 195 9.27 -13.78 -0.36
N ILE A 196 8.38 -13.20 -1.16
CA ILE A 196 7.83 -11.85 -0.94
C ILE A 196 6.99 -11.78 0.34
N GLY A 197 6.18 -12.80 0.63
CA GLY A 197 5.44 -12.87 1.89
C GLY A 197 6.37 -12.87 3.10
N VAL A 198 7.45 -13.65 3.05
CA VAL A 198 8.49 -13.69 4.10
C VAL A 198 9.22 -12.34 4.18
N TRP A 199 9.61 -11.75 3.05
CA TRP A 199 10.27 -10.44 2.98
C TRP A 199 9.42 -9.36 3.64
N TRP A 200 8.16 -9.23 3.22
CA TRP A 200 7.24 -8.25 3.77
C TRP A 200 7.08 -8.42 5.29
N LEU A 201 6.83 -9.63 5.75
CA LEU A 201 6.71 -9.92 7.17
C LEU A 201 7.99 -9.56 7.94
N ALA A 202 9.16 -10.01 7.48
CA ALA A 202 10.43 -9.82 8.16
C ALA A 202 10.79 -8.35 8.35
N PHE A 203 10.63 -7.53 7.30
CA PHE A 203 10.93 -6.09 7.37
C PHE A 203 9.85 -5.29 8.13
N SER A 204 8.65 -5.81 8.28
CA SER A 204 7.60 -5.18 9.10
C SER A 204 7.70 -5.51 10.59
N LEU A 205 8.37 -6.62 10.97
CA LEU A 205 8.49 -7.04 12.37
C LEU A 205 8.98 -5.96 13.33
N PRO A 206 10.03 -5.15 13.03
CA PRO A 206 10.50 -4.13 13.96
C PRO A 206 9.40 -3.13 14.35
N ALA A 207 8.57 -2.71 13.41
CA ALA A 207 7.48 -1.78 13.66
C ALA A 207 6.34 -2.41 14.46
N VAL A 208 5.96 -3.63 14.09
CA VAL A 208 4.88 -4.40 14.73
C VAL A 208 5.24 -4.77 16.15
N MET A 209 6.50 -5.18 16.42
CA MET A 209 6.98 -5.62 17.74
C MET A 209 7.29 -4.48 18.71
N GLY A 210 7.07 -3.22 18.36
CA GLY A 210 7.19 -2.11 19.29
C GLY A 210 8.18 -1.01 18.90
N GLY A 211 8.77 -1.09 17.72
CA GLY A 211 9.70 -0.07 17.22
C GLY A 211 9.06 1.31 17.04
N ILE A 212 7.73 1.39 16.90
CA ILE A 212 6.99 2.66 16.80
C ILE A 212 6.17 2.87 18.08
N PRO A 213 6.23 4.07 18.71
CA PRO A 213 5.43 4.37 19.90
C PRO A 213 3.93 4.34 19.57
N PRO A 214 3.07 3.99 20.56
CA PRO A 214 1.63 4.02 20.37
C PRO A 214 1.11 5.45 20.26
N LEU A 215 0.07 5.65 19.46
CA LEU A 215 -0.72 6.88 19.49
C LEU A 215 -1.68 6.87 20.70
N PRO A 216 -1.96 8.04 21.32
CA PRO A 216 -2.96 8.13 22.38
C PRO A 216 -4.34 7.81 21.83
N ALA A 217 -5.24 7.37 22.71
CA ALA A 217 -6.64 7.22 22.34
C ALA A 217 -7.26 8.58 21.99
N ALA A 218 -8.14 8.60 20.99
CA ALA A 218 -8.82 9.82 20.59
C ALA A 218 -9.71 10.32 21.75
N ALA A 219 -9.53 11.59 22.14
CA ALA A 219 -10.37 12.23 23.13
C ALA A 219 -11.81 12.34 22.57
N GLY A 220 -12.76 11.63 23.22
CA GLY A 220 -14.17 11.72 22.85
C GLY A 220 -14.84 10.45 22.33
N GLY A 221 -14.12 9.34 22.17
CA GLY A 221 -14.68 7.98 22.09
C GLY A 221 -15.72 7.66 21.01
N THR A 222 -15.91 8.51 20.00
CA THR A 222 -16.92 8.35 18.95
C THR A 222 -16.36 7.82 17.63
N GLY A 223 -15.05 7.52 17.58
CA GLY A 223 -14.37 7.08 16.36
C GLY A 223 -15.00 5.82 15.76
N GLY A 224 -15.30 5.87 14.47
CA GLY A 224 -15.64 4.70 13.66
C GLY A 224 -17.06 4.17 13.79
N SER A 225 -18.01 4.93 14.31
CA SER A 225 -19.41 4.51 14.27
C SER A 225 -19.98 4.69 12.86
N VAL A 226 -20.82 3.73 12.41
CA VAL A 226 -21.59 3.86 11.14
C VAL A 226 -22.31 5.21 11.09
N ARG A 227 -22.75 5.75 12.24
CA ARG A 227 -23.37 7.07 12.35
C ARG A 227 -22.44 8.21 11.93
N GLU A 228 -21.13 8.12 12.20
CA GLU A 228 -20.15 9.13 11.78
C GLU A 228 -19.85 9.03 10.28
N LEU A 229 -19.76 7.83 9.74
CA LEU A 229 -19.67 7.61 8.30
C LEU A 229 -20.90 8.20 7.58
N VAL A 230 -22.12 7.99 8.11
CA VAL A 230 -23.36 8.57 7.57
C VAL A 230 -23.34 10.10 7.70
N ARG A 231 -22.90 10.65 8.83
CA ARG A 231 -22.74 12.11 8.99
C ARG A 231 -21.70 12.68 8.03
N PHE A 232 -20.57 11.99 7.87
CA PHE A 232 -19.55 12.38 6.90
C PHE A 232 -20.11 12.35 5.47
N ALA A 233 -20.78 11.28 5.07
CA ALA A 233 -21.46 11.20 3.77
C ALA A 233 -22.53 12.31 3.60
N GLY A 234 -23.30 12.61 4.66
CA GLY A 234 -24.23 13.74 4.67
C GLY A 234 -23.56 15.11 4.53
N SER A 235 -22.36 15.29 5.09
CA SER A 235 -21.58 16.53 4.93
C SER A 235 -21.05 16.72 3.50
N LEU A 236 -20.83 15.65 2.76
CA LEU A 236 -20.45 15.70 1.34
C LEU A 236 -21.57 16.21 0.44
N THR A 237 -22.82 15.93 0.80
CA THR A 237 -24.01 16.34 0.00
C THR A 237 -24.50 17.75 0.31
N GLY A 238 -23.89 18.46 1.26
CA GLY A 238 -24.29 19.83 1.64
C GLY A 238 -25.62 19.93 2.39
N ALA A 239 -26.14 18.82 2.92
CA ALA A 239 -27.39 18.77 3.67
C ALA A 239 -27.35 19.59 4.97
N ASP A 240 -26.16 19.82 5.51
CA ASP A 240 -25.91 20.62 6.73
C ASP A 240 -25.38 22.03 6.37
N ARG A 241 -26.27 22.97 6.15
CA ARG A 241 -25.95 24.37 5.79
C ARG A 241 -25.19 25.15 6.88
N GLY A 242 -24.99 24.60 8.06
CA GLY A 242 -24.25 25.24 9.16
C GLY A 242 -22.75 24.94 9.22
N ALA A 243 -22.23 24.05 8.40
CA ALA A 243 -20.87 23.50 8.51
C ALA A 243 -19.96 23.87 7.31
N GLY A 244 -19.87 25.13 6.94
CA GLY A 244 -19.09 25.57 5.77
C GLY A 244 -17.64 25.02 5.72
N ARG A 245 -16.98 24.84 6.87
CA ARG A 245 -15.64 24.24 6.96
C ARG A 245 -15.67 22.72 6.77
N LEU A 246 -16.66 22.03 7.30
CA LEU A 246 -16.83 20.56 7.13
C LEU A 246 -17.19 20.22 5.69
N TRP A 247 -18.03 21.02 5.04
CA TRP A 247 -18.38 20.86 3.64
C TRP A 247 -17.15 21.03 2.72
N LEU A 248 -16.31 22.05 2.97
CA LEU A 248 -15.06 22.24 2.21
C LEU A 248 -14.10 21.07 2.39
N LEU A 249 -13.93 20.60 3.63
CA LEU A 249 -13.12 19.40 3.95
C LEU A 249 -13.67 18.17 3.23
N GLY A 250 -14.99 17.96 3.25
CA GLY A 250 -15.64 16.84 2.57
C GLY A 250 -15.37 16.84 1.07
N ARG A 251 -15.49 18.00 0.41
CA ARG A 251 -15.16 18.13 -1.02
C ARG A 251 -13.69 17.87 -1.33
N PHE A 252 -12.79 18.36 -0.49
CA PHE A 252 -11.36 18.10 -0.61
C PHE A 252 -11.05 16.61 -0.50
N LEU A 253 -11.63 15.94 0.49
CA LEU A 253 -11.46 14.49 0.70
C LEU A 253 -12.07 13.70 -0.47
N LEU A 254 -13.25 14.06 -0.94
CA LEU A 254 -13.87 13.41 -2.11
C LEU A 254 -13.01 13.58 -3.36
N GLY A 255 -12.50 14.79 -3.62
CA GLY A 255 -11.59 15.04 -4.73
C GLY A 255 -10.31 14.20 -4.62
N GLY A 256 -9.72 14.14 -3.42
CA GLY A 256 -8.56 13.29 -3.14
C GLY A 256 -8.85 11.80 -3.35
N MET A 257 -10.00 11.31 -2.89
CA MET A 257 -10.43 9.91 -3.11
C MET A 257 -10.58 9.58 -4.60
N LEU A 258 -11.18 10.48 -5.39
CA LEU A 258 -11.35 10.26 -6.83
C LEU A 258 -10.00 10.23 -7.56
N VAL A 259 -9.10 11.17 -7.27
CA VAL A 259 -7.78 11.22 -7.89
C VAL A 259 -6.94 10.00 -7.48
N LEU A 260 -6.83 9.72 -6.18
CA LEU A 260 -6.06 8.56 -5.70
C LEU A 260 -6.66 7.24 -6.19
N GLY A 261 -7.98 7.11 -6.23
CA GLY A 261 -8.66 5.93 -6.77
C GLY A 261 -8.37 5.72 -8.24
N ALA A 262 -8.40 6.79 -9.06
CA ALA A 262 -8.05 6.71 -10.48
C ALA A 262 -6.59 6.28 -10.68
N VAL A 263 -5.65 6.88 -9.93
CA VAL A 263 -4.22 6.53 -9.96
C VAL A 263 -4.00 5.07 -9.57
N GLN A 264 -4.61 4.61 -8.48
CA GLN A 264 -4.48 3.23 -8.02
C GLN A 264 -5.07 2.22 -9.02
N THR A 265 -6.20 2.57 -9.65
CA THR A 265 -6.80 1.75 -10.71
C THR A 265 -5.87 1.65 -11.92
N MET A 266 -5.30 2.77 -12.37
CA MET A 266 -4.33 2.76 -13.48
C MET A 266 -3.11 1.89 -13.14
N ILE A 267 -2.51 2.08 -11.97
CA ILE A 267 -1.35 1.28 -11.53
C ILE A 267 -1.70 -0.20 -11.48
N GLY A 268 -2.87 -0.56 -10.93
CA GLY A 268 -3.30 -1.95 -10.80
C GLY A 268 -3.65 -2.66 -12.11
N GLN A 269 -4.06 -1.88 -13.13
CA GLN A 269 -4.52 -2.44 -14.41
C GLN A 269 -3.52 -2.28 -15.55
N VAL A 270 -2.50 -1.42 -15.41
CA VAL A 270 -1.57 -1.11 -16.51
C VAL A 270 -0.90 -2.35 -17.10
N SER A 271 -0.50 -3.28 -16.25
CA SER A 271 0.15 -4.51 -16.71
C SER A 271 -0.83 -5.48 -17.38
N SER A 272 -2.08 -5.57 -16.90
CA SER A 272 -3.13 -6.37 -17.54
C SER A 272 -3.46 -5.82 -18.95
N VAL A 273 -3.58 -4.51 -19.08
CA VAL A 273 -3.75 -3.85 -20.40
C VAL A 273 -2.53 -4.10 -21.29
N ALA A 274 -1.32 -4.01 -20.73
CA ALA A 274 -0.08 -4.25 -21.47
C ALA A 274 0.01 -5.71 -21.98
N ILE A 275 -0.43 -6.67 -21.20
CA ILE A 275 -0.52 -8.08 -21.62
C ILE A 275 -1.61 -8.26 -22.70
N GLY A 276 -2.80 -7.71 -22.47
CA GLY A 276 -3.97 -7.95 -23.33
C GLY A 276 -3.90 -7.21 -24.67
N GLU A 277 -3.46 -5.96 -24.70
CA GLU A 277 -3.47 -5.11 -25.89
C GLU A 277 -2.14 -5.12 -26.66
N PHE A 278 -1.01 -5.32 -25.97
CA PHE A 278 0.32 -5.25 -26.57
C PHE A 278 1.07 -6.59 -26.56
N ASP A 279 0.45 -7.63 -26.04
CA ASP A 279 1.00 -8.99 -25.89
C ASP A 279 2.39 -9.00 -25.22
N LEU A 280 2.61 -8.09 -24.26
CA LEU A 280 3.87 -8.01 -23.54
C LEU A 280 4.09 -9.25 -22.68
N GLU A 281 5.32 -9.77 -22.72
CA GLU A 281 5.71 -10.87 -21.85
C GLU A 281 6.06 -10.39 -20.43
N ALA A 282 6.14 -11.34 -19.49
CA ALA A 282 6.52 -11.04 -18.12
C ALA A 282 7.89 -10.31 -18.01
N ALA A 283 8.84 -10.61 -18.93
CA ALA A 283 10.13 -9.95 -18.98
C ALA A 283 10.03 -8.46 -19.34
N ASP A 284 9.13 -8.11 -20.26
CA ASP A 284 8.89 -6.72 -20.67
C ASP A 284 8.25 -5.93 -19.53
N LEU A 285 7.29 -6.53 -18.84
CA LEU A 285 6.66 -5.92 -17.64
C LEU A 285 7.70 -5.67 -16.54
N ILE A 286 8.59 -6.63 -16.30
CA ILE A 286 9.68 -6.47 -15.32
C ILE A 286 10.55 -5.27 -15.69
N ASN A 287 10.99 -5.18 -16.94
CA ASN A 287 11.86 -4.10 -17.43
C ASN A 287 11.14 -2.74 -17.32
N LEU A 288 9.86 -2.68 -17.70
CA LEU A 288 9.04 -1.47 -17.61
C LEU A 288 8.92 -1.01 -16.16
N VAL A 289 8.57 -1.91 -15.24
CA VAL A 289 8.39 -1.54 -13.84
C VAL A 289 9.72 -1.20 -13.17
N LEU A 290 10.83 -1.85 -13.51
CA LEU A 290 12.16 -1.46 -13.04
C LEU A 290 12.54 -0.06 -13.51
N LEU A 291 12.22 0.31 -14.76
CA LEU A 291 12.41 1.66 -15.27
C LEU A 291 11.58 2.68 -14.48
N VAL A 292 10.31 2.37 -14.22
CA VAL A 292 9.43 3.21 -13.38
C VAL A 292 10.02 3.39 -11.99
N GLN A 293 10.50 2.32 -11.34
CA GLN A 293 11.13 2.40 -10.02
C GLN A 293 12.40 3.25 -10.03
N ALA A 294 13.22 3.13 -11.08
CA ALA A 294 14.45 3.91 -11.24
C ALA A 294 14.17 5.43 -11.36
N VAL A 295 13.04 5.81 -11.93
CA VAL A 295 12.58 7.21 -12.04
C VAL A 295 11.84 7.65 -10.76
N ALA A 296 11.00 6.79 -10.21
CA ALA A 296 10.18 7.10 -9.04
C ALA A 296 11.00 7.34 -7.77
N LEU A 297 12.10 6.60 -7.58
CA LEU A 297 12.98 6.76 -6.43
C LEU A 297 13.57 8.19 -6.32
N PRO A 298 14.29 8.72 -7.33
CA PRO A 298 14.75 10.11 -7.28
C PRO A 298 13.59 11.12 -7.31
N GLY A 299 12.48 10.79 -7.99
CA GLY A 299 11.27 11.59 -8.00
C GLY A 299 10.69 11.81 -6.60
N ALA A 300 10.56 10.76 -5.80
CA ALA A 300 10.07 10.84 -4.42
C ALA A 300 10.96 11.75 -3.54
N LEU A 301 12.28 11.63 -3.68
CA LEU A 301 13.24 12.48 -2.97
C LEU A 301 13.15 13.94 -3.42
N ALA A 302 13.01 14.19 -4.73
CA ALA A 302 12.88 15.53 -5.30
C ALA A 302 11.59 16.22 -4.84
N ILE A 303 10.45 15.54 -4.85
CA ILE A 303 9.17 16.07 -4.35
C ILE A 303 9.27 16.36 -2.85
N GLY A 304 9.87 15.45 -2.07
CA GLY A 304 10.13 15.70 -0.65
C GLY A 304 10.99 16.94 -0.42
N TRP A 305 12.03 17.14 -1.22
CA TRP A 305 12.87 18.33 -1.16
C TRP A 305 12.10 19.62 -1.53
N ILE A 306 11.29 19.59 -2.58
CA ILE A 306 10.43 20.73 -2.99
C ILE A 306 9.43 21.07 -1.89
N SER A 307 8.77 20.09 -1.30
CA SER A 307 7.82 20.28 -0.20
C SER A 307 8.43 21.04 0.97
N ILE A 308 9.68 20.73 1.32
CA ILE A 308 10.39 21.30 2.46
C ILE A 308 10.95 22.69 2.16
N HIS A 309 11.59 22.88 0.99
CA HIS A 309 12.37 24.07 0.70
C HIS A 309 11.61 25.17 -0.06
N ARG A 310 10.53 24.80 -0.76
CA ARG A 310 9.72 25.74 -1.56
C ARG A 310 8.32 25.92 -0.98
N SER A 311 7.45 24.94 -1.13
CA SER A 311 6.10 25.00 -0.57
C SER A 311 5.40 23.64 -0.73
N ARG A 312 4.71 23.21 0.31
CA ARG A 312 3.78 22.06 0.23
C ARG A 312 2.67 22.28 -0.82
N ARG A 313 2.29 23.55 -1.07
CA ARG A 313 1.25 23.88 -2.07
C ARG A 313 1.71 23.65 -3.51
N LEU A 314 3.02 23.59 -3.77
CA LEU A 314 3.58 23.31 -5.10
C LEU A 314 3.77 21.81 -5.34
N ALA A 315 4.01 21.03 -4.29
CA ALA A 315 4.30 19.60 -4.42
C ALA A 315 3.11 18.85 -5.07
N LEU A 316 1.88 19.07 -4.61
CA LEU A 316 0.70 18.38 -5.14
C LEU A 316 0.42 18.69 -6.62
N PRO A 317 0.35 19.97 -7.08
CA PRO A 317 0.19 20.26 -8.50
C PRO A 317 1.30 19.69 -9.39
N LEU A 318 2.55 19.70 -8.92
CA LEU A 318 3.67 19.11 -9.68
C LEU A 318 3.52 17.60 -9.83
N CYS A 319 3.06 16.90 -8.80
CA CYS A 319 2.74 15.48 -8.92
C CYS A 319 1.61 15.25 -9.92
N MET A 320 0.56 16.08 -9.91
CA MET A 320 -0.56 15.95 -10.85
C MET A 320 -0.13 16.22 -12.30
N ILE A 321 0.71 17.22 -12.54
CA ILE A 321 1.27 17.49 -13.87
C ILE A 321 2.19 16.35 -14.34
N GLY A 322 2.94 15.76 -13.45
CA GLY A 322 3.79 14.61 -13.77
C GLY A 322 3.03 13.33 -14.13
N TRP A 323 1.73 13.27 -13.80
CA TRP A 323 0.82 12.16 -14.14
C TRP A 323 0.02 12.40 -15.42
N SER A 324 -0.07 13.63 -15.90
CA SER A 324 -0.76 14.01 -17.13
C SER A 324 0.13 13.88 -18.37
#